data_539659ebe217096505e1f5466d0d03ac
#
_entry.id   539659ebe217096505e1f5466d0d03ac
#
_cell.length_a   1.000
_cell.length_b   1.000
_cell.length_c   1.000
_cell.angle_alpha   90.00
_cell.angle_beta   90.00
_cell.angle_gamma   90.00
#
_symmetry.space_group_name_H-M   'P 1'
#
loop_
_entity.id
_entity.type
_entity.pdbx_description
1 polymer ?
#
loop_
_entity_poly.entity_id
_entity_poly.type
_entity_poly.pdbx_seq_one_letter_code
_entity_poly.pdbx_strand_id
1 'polypeptide(L)'
;MQNILVVKLSAIGDVIHALPVSYAIKETFPDAHLTWVVEPPAYDLLTMNPYIDEIIIFHKKEFKSIGGFLKNYGPLKHQVQQRSYDAVLDLQGLFKSAAIARLAKAPVKLGMCNMRELSDRISRPVIGPHANGHIVERYLDVARALGCRVDQVVFPLEVPEREADLTRRIFSQEGANMGNPYVVFAVGANWPNKRWPTEYFAELSDWLYSKRLIPVIVGGGAVDTQRAAEICAAAEIPPINLVGRTNFRQLTYVLQNAQLTIGGDTGPVHLSAGVGTKTIMVMGPTDANRNGPYGQLENAIEVSHSCKYCWNRACPKGLDCLADITVGQVRTKVEELI
;
A
#
# COMPACT_ATOMS: atom_id res chain seq x y z
N MET A 1 -9.15 19.51 -18.84
CA MET A 1 -7.70 19.37 -18.67
C MET A 1 -7.20 18.30 -19.62
N GLN A 2 -6.01 18.49 -20.21
CA GLN A 2 -5.43 17.54 -21.17
C GLN A 2 -4.28 16.72 -20.60
N ASN A 3 -3.46 17.30 -19.72
CA ASN A 3 -2.31 16.60 -19.14
C ASN A 3 -2.22 16.87 -17.65
N ILE A 4 -2.18 15.81 -16.85
CA ILE A 4 -2.10 15.88 -15.39
C ILE A 4 -0.92 15.05 -14.90
N LEU A 5 -0.12 15.61 -13.99
CA LEU A 5 0.99 14.92 -13.35
C LEU A 5 0.65 14.60 -11.89
N VAL A 6 0.72 13.35 -11.51
CA VAL A 6 0.67 12.92 -10.11
C VAL A 6 2.07 12.58 -9.62
N VAL A 7 2.46 13.12 -8.46
CA VAL A 7 3.73 12.83 -7.80
C VAL A 7 3.46 12.11 -6.50
N LYS A 8 3.57 10.77 -6.50
CA LYS A 8 3.51 9.93 -5.31
C LYS A 8 4.59 8.85 -5.40
N LEU A 9 5.68 9.07 -4.67
CA LEU A 9 6.93 8.34 -4.84
C LEU A 9 7.00 7.07 -4.02
N SER A 10 6.57 7.11 -2.77
CA SER A 10 6.70 6.06 -1.75
C SER A 10 5.87 6.40 -0.49
N ALA A 11 5.67 5.53 0.54
CA ALA A 11 6.02 4.13 0.52
C ALA A 11 4.96 3.32 -0.27
N ILE A 12 5.15 1.99 -0.41
CA ILE A 12 4.22 1.12 -1.17
C ILE A 12 2.77 1.28 -0.68
N GLY A 13 2.52 1.18 0.62
CA GLY A 13 1.17 1.38 1.18
C GLY A 13 0.58 2.77 0.87
N ASP A 14 1.41 3.81 0.93
CA ASP A 14 0.96 5.17 0.57
C ASP A 14 0.67 5.33 -0.94
N VAL A 15 1.38 4.60 -1.81
CA VAL A 15 1.07 4.57 -3.25
C VAL A 15 -0.26 3.86 -3.49
N ILE A 16 -0.49 2.72 -2.81
CA ILE A 16 -1.78 2.01 -2.86
C ILE A 16 -2.92 2.95 -2.45
N HIS A 17 -2.80 3.65 -1.34
CA HIS A 17 -3.81 4.60 -0.87
C HIS A 17 -4.08 5.76 -1.85
N ALA A 18 -3.13 6.09 -2.71
CA ALA A 18 -3.27 7.16 -3.71
C ALA A 18 -3.89 6.69 -5.03
N LEU A 19 -3.97 5.37 -5.30
CA LEU A 19 -4.49 4.84 -6.56
C LEU A 19 -5.89 5.35 -6.94
N PRO A 20 -6.84 5.54 -6.00
CA PRO A 20 -8.16 6.06 -6.33
C PRO A 20 -8.16 7.45 -6.97
N VAL A 21 -7.09 8.24 -6.79
CA VAL A 21 -6.95 9.55 -7.43
C VAL A 21 -6.91 9.43 -8.96
N SER A 22 -6.29 8.37 -9.50
CA SER A 22 -6.25 8.14 -10.96
C SER A 22 -7.65 7.88 -11.52
N TYR A 23 -8.45 7.09 -10.82
CA TYR A 23 -9.85 6.82 -11.18
C TYR A 23 -10.66 8.14 -11.18
N ALA A 24 -10.61 8.90 -10.09
CA ALA A 24 -11.34 10.18 -9.96
C ALA A 24 -10.96 11.18 -11.06
N ILE A 25 -9.68 11.22 -11.46
CA ILE A 25 -9.21 12.06 -12.56
C ILE A 25 -9.85 11.63 -13.89
N LYS A 26 -9.78 10.35 -14.23
CA LYS A 26 -10.27 9.82 -15.52
C LYS A 26 -11.80 9.82 -15.61
N GLU A 27 -12.52 9.61 -14.50
CA GLU A 27 -13.98 9.78 -14.46
C GLU A 27 -14.42 11.23 -14.75
N THR A 28 -13.61 12.20 -14.36
CA THR A 28 -13.93 13.62 -14.56
C THR A 28 -13.37 14.17 -15.88
N PHE A 29 -12.18 13.70 -16.25
CA PHE A 29 -11.45 14.11 -17.44
C PHE A 29 -11.02 12.89 -18.26
N PRO A 30 -11.95 12.21 -18.96
CA PRO A 30 -11.67 10.91 -19.63
C PRO A 30 -10.50 10.99 -20.63
N ASP A 31 -10.40 12.10 -21.35
CA ASP A 31 -9.38 12.32 -22.37
C ASP A 31 -8.04 12.85 -21.81
N ALA A 32 -7.95 13.10 -20.51
CA ALA A 32 -6.73 13.62 -19.91
C ALA A 32 -5.62 12.54 -19.90
N HIS A 33 -4.44 12.92 -20.37
CA HIS A 33 -3.24 12.10 -20.22
C HIS A 33 -2.70 12.19 -18.80
N LEU A 34 -2.71 11.08 -18.08
CA LEU A 34 -2.25 10.97 -16.70
C LEU A 34 -0.84 10.40 -16.63
N THR A 35 0.11 11.22 -16.23
CA THR A 35 1.49 10.80 -15.93
C THR A 35 1.66 10.64 -14.42
N TRP A 36 2.33 9.57 -13.98
CA TRP A 36 2.60 9.33 -12.57
C TRP A 36 4.10 9.15 -12.30
N VAL A 37 4.65 9.89 -11.33
CA VAL A 37 6.05 9.73 -10.89
C VAL A 37 6.10 8.87 -9.63
N VAL A 38 6.93 7.81 -9.66
CA VAL A 38 7.03 6.80 -8.59
C VAL A 38 8.47 6.32 -8.38
N GLU A 39 8.82 5.85 -7.18
CA GLU A 39 10.05 5.10 -6.92
C GLU A 39 9.92 3.63 -7.38
N PRO A 40 11.00 2.94 -7.81
CA PRO A 40 10.97 1.59 -8.39
C PRO A 40 10.16 0.56 -7.61
N PRO A 41 10.18 0.51 -6.25
CA PRO A 41 9.48 -0.54 -5.51
C PRO A 41 7.96 -0.59 -5.70
N ALA A 42 7.33 0.52 -6.11
CA ALA A 42 5.89 0.56 -6.34
C ALA A 42 5.51 0.62 -7.84
N TYR A 43 6.46 0.48 -8.75
CA TYR A 43 6.23 0.55 -10.19
C TYR A 43 5.20 -0.48 -10.67
N ASP A 44 5.34 -1.74 -10.24
CA ASP A 44 4.44 -2.82 -10.68
C ASP A 44 2.97 -2.57 -10.32
N LEU A 45 2.70 -1.88 -9.20
CA LEU A 45 1.33 -1.49 -8.82
C LEU A 45 0.70 -0.56 -9.85
N LEU A 46 1.48 0.41 -10.34
CA LEU A 46 0.98 1.39 -11.31
C LEU A 46 0.78 0.78 -12.70
N THR A 47 1.55 -0.26 -13.06
CA THR A 47 1.38 -0.95 -14.35
C THR A 47 0.10 -1.77 -14.46
N MET A 48 -0.57 -2.04 -13.32
CA MET A 48 -1.88 -2.67 -13.28
C MET A 48 -3.04 -1.68 -13.33
N ASN A 49 -2.74 -0.38 -13.33
CA ASN A 49 -3.75 0.67 -13.29
C ASN A 49 -4.07 1.16 -14.71
N PRO A 50 -5.25 0.86 -15.27
CA PRO A 50 -5.60 1.19 -16.65
C PRO A 50 -5.79 2.70 -16.89
N TYR A 51 -5.87 3.49 -15.83
CA TYR A 51 -6.08 4.94 -15.90
C TYR A 51 -4.78 5.75 -15.92
N ILE A 52 -3.60 5.09 -15.84
CA ILE A 52 -2.30 5.76 -15.89
C ILE A 52 -1.71 5.55 -17.30
N ASP A 53 -1.54 6.64 -18.04
CA ASP A 53 -1.04 6.57 -19.41
C ASP A 53 0.49 6.52 -19.47
N GLU A 54 1.18 7.12 -18.49
CA GLU A 54 2.64 7.19 -18.46
C GLU A 54 3.18 7.11 -17.04
N ILE A 55 4.25 6.32 -16.83
CA ILE A 55 4.92 6.18 -15.55
C ILE A 55 6.36 6.66 -15.68
N ILE A 56 6.75 7.64 -14.87
CA ILE A 56 8.13 8.11 -14.73
C ILE A 56 8.73 7.51 -13.47
N ILE A 57 9.84 6.77 -13.61
CA ILE A 57 10.53 6.16 -12.47
C ILE A 57 11.57 7.12 -11.90
N PHE A 58 11.42 7.47 -10.62
CA PHE A 58 12.36 8.30 -9.89
C PHE A 58 13.34 7.45 -9.06
N HIS A 59 14.57 7.31 -9.53
CA HIS A 59 15.63 6.55 -8.87
C HIS A 59 16.30 7.35 -7.74
N LYS A 60 15.63 7.51 -6.58
CA LYS A 60 16.10 8.30 -5.44
C LYS A 60 17.57 8.06 -5.07
N LYS A 61 18.07 6.81 -5.17
CA LYS A 61 19.45 6.46 -4.80
C LYS A 61 20.48 7.18 -5.66
N GLU A 62 20.15 7.45 -6.92
CA GLU A 62 21.02 8.13 -7.88
C GLU A 62 21.20 9.63 -7.60
N PHE A 63 20.32 10.21 -6.78
CA PHE A 63 20.37 11.62 -6.37
C PHE A 63 21.02 11.87 -5.01
N LYS A 64 21.64 10.85 -4.39
CA LYS A 64 22.24 10.97 -3.06
C LYS A 64 23.61 11.66 -3.05
N SER A 65 24.33 11.70 -4.17
CA SER A 65 25.63 12.34 -4.31
C SER A 65 25.56 13.51 -5.29
N ILE A 66 26.48 14.48 -5.16
CA ILE A 66 26.57 15.62 -6.07
C ILE A 66 26.77 15.15 -7.52
N GLY A 67 27.67 14.19 -7.76
CA GLY A 67 27.91 13.63 -9.08
C GLY A 67 26.68 12.90 -9.65
N GLY A 68 25.99 12.13 -8.81
CA GLY A 68 24.73 11.47 -9.16
C GLY A 68 23.63 12.48 -9.50
N PHE A 69 23.51 13.56 -8.72
CA PHE A 69 22.56 14.64 -8.98
C PHE A 69 22.84 15.30 -10.35
N LEU A 70 24.08 15.72 -10.59
CA LEU A 70 24.47 16.36 -11.86
C LEU A 70 24.21 15.46 -13.07
N LYS A 71 24.47 14.15 -12.93
CA LYS A 71 24.26 13.16 -14.00
C LYS A 71 22.76 12.95 -14.30
N ASN A 72 21.92 12.83 -13.27
CA ASN A 72 20.54 12.37 -13.41
C ASN A 72 19.51 13.50 -13.46
N TYR A 73 19.87 14.73 -13.05
CA TYR A 73 18.96 15.87 -13.06
C TYR A 73 18.46 16.24 -14.48
N GLY A 74 19.38 16.29 -15.46
CA GLY A 74 19.03 16.59 -16.87
C GLY A 74 18.06 15.58 -17.46
N PRO A 75 18.36 14.28 -17.41
CA PRO A 75 17.43 13.22 -17.86
C PRO A 75 16.06 13.28 -17.18
N LEU A 76 16.00 13.39 -15.84
CA LEU A 76 14.72 13.51 -15.11
C LEU A 76 13.93 14.75 -15.55
N LYS A 77 14.61 15.91 -15.64
CA LYS A 77 14.00 17.14 -16.12
C LYS A 77 13.44 16.97 -17.53
N HIS A 78 14.19 16.34 -18.43
CA HIS A 78 13.75 16.08 -19.79
C HIS A 78 12.49 15.21 -19.81
N GLN A 79 12.47 14.09 -19.06
CA GLN A 79 11.31 13.20 -18.95
C GLN A 79 10.07 13.96 -18.44
N VAL A 80 10.20 14.69 -17.33
CA VAL A 80 9.08 15.46 -16.76
C VAL A 80 8.60 16.57 -17.69
N GLN A 81 9.49 17.15 -18.53
CA GLN A 81 9.17 18.23 -19.45
C GLN A 81 8.83 17.79 -20.89
N GLN A 82 8.73 16.49 -21.16
CA GLN A 82 8.25 15.99 -22.45
C GLN A 82 6.82 16.42 -22.74
N ARG A 83 6.04 16.71 -21.68
CA ARG A 83 4.68 17.25 -21.78
C ARG A 83 4.56 18.58 -21.04
N SER A 84 3.64 19.42 -21.51
CA SER A 84 3.15 20.55 -20.74
C SER A 84 1.94 20.10 -19.94
N TYR A 85 1.99 20.25 -18.62
CA TYR A 85 0.91 19.85 -17.74
C TYR A 85 0.00 21.01 -17.39
N ASP A 86 -1.31 20.75 -17.33
CA ASP A 86 -2.30 21.72 -16.83
C ASP A 86 -2.28 21.74 -15.30
N ALA A 87 -2.04 20.59 -14.67
CA ALA A 87 -1.99 20.46 -13.22
C ALA A 87 -0.95 19.46 -12.74
N VAL A 88 -0.43 19.69 -11.54
CA VAL A 88 0.40 18.74 -10.76
C VAL A 88 -0.29 18.49 -9.43
N LEU A 89 -0.43 17.22 -9.06
CA LEU A 89 -0.90 16.79 -7.75
C LEU A 89 0.27 16.18 -6.97
N ASP A 90 0.80 16.90 -5.99
CA ASP A 90 1.86 16.43 -5.08
C ASP A 90 1.23 15.70 -3.88
N LEU A 91 1.00 14.40 -4.04
CA LEU A 91 0.46 13.52 -3.00
C LEU A 91 1.53 13.01 -2.03
N GLN A 92 2.80 13.37 -2.24
CA GLN A 92 3.90 13.01 -1.35
C GLN A 92 4.17 14.07 -0.28
N GLY A 93 4.13 15.35 -0.65
CA GLY A 93 4.28 16.49 0.25
C GLY A 93 5.65 16.61 0.93
N LEU A 94 6.75 16.29 0.23
CA LEU A 94 8.13 16.36 0.71
C LEU A 94 9.00 17.13 -0.26
N PHE A 95 10.18 17.60 0.17
CA PHE A 95 11.12 18.34 -0.67
C PHE A 95 11.40 17.66 -2.03
N LYS A 96 11.62 16.33 -2.03
CA LYS A 96 11.91 15.58 -3.26
C LYS A 96 10.76 15.61 -4.27
N SER A 97 9.51 15.52 -3.80
CA SER A 97 8.32 15.59 -4.67
C SER A 97 8.06 17.01 -5.14
N ALA A 98 8.26 18.00 -4.28
CA ALA A 98 8.16 19.42 -4.63
C ALA A 98 9.18 19.80 -5.72
N ALA A 99 10.42 19.28 -5.64
CA ALA A 99 11.43 19.48 -6.69
C ALA A 99 10.94 18.96 -8.06
N ILE A 100 10.33 17.76 -8.09
CA ILE A 100 9.74 17.19 -9.32
C ILE A 100 8.56 18.04 -9.78
N ALA A 101 7.64 18.41 -8.89
CA ALA A 101 6.50 19.27 -9.18
C ALA A 101 6.94 20.65 -9.76
N ARG A 102 8.08 21.17 -9.30
CA ARG A 102 8.67 22.41 -9.85
C ARG A 102 9.16 22.23 -11.29
N LEU A 103 9.72 21.06 -11.64
CA LEU A 103 10.18 20.77 -13.00
C LEU A 103 9.03 20.76 -14.01
N ALA A 104 7.84 20.34 -13.63
CA ALA A 104 6.68 20.17 -14.50
C ALA A 104 6.09 21.47 -15.06
N LYS A 105 6.47 22.67 -14.57
CA LYS A 105 6.03 23.98 -15.10
C LYS A 105 4.51 24.13 -15.30
N ALA A 106 3.69 23.47 -14.47
CA ALA A 106 2.23 23.57 -14.56
C ALA A 106 1.70 24.86 -13.90
N PRO A 107 0.60 25.46 -14.40
CA PRO A 107 -0.04 26.63 -13.78
C PRO A 107 -0.73 26.27 -12.44
N VAL A 108 -1.25 25.05 -12.32
CA VAL A 108 -1.91 24.56 -11.10
C VAL A 108 -1.02 23.52 -10.44
N LYS A 109 -0.68 23.74 -9.16
CA LYS A 109 0.06 22.77 -8.34
C LYS A 109 -0.62 22.65 -7.00
N LEU A 110 -1.20 21.47 -6.73
CA LEU A 110 -1.91 21.16 -5.50
C LEU A 110 -1.12 20.10 -4.73
N GLY A 111 -1.10 20.21 -3.41
CA GLY A 111 -0.47 19.24 -2.53
C GLY A 111 -1.41 18.72 -1.46
N MET A 112 -1.08 17.60 -0.83
CA MET A 112 -1.84 17.07 0.28
C MET A 112 -1.81 18.00 1.51
N CYS A 113 -2.74 17.83 2.46
CA CYS A 113 -2.90 18.71 3.61
C CYS A 113 -1.67 18.80 4.54
N ASN A 114 -0.89 17.72 4.67
CA ASN A 114 0.25 17.62 5.60
C ASN A 114 1.61 17.74 4.87
N MET A 115 1.79 18.81 4.11
CA MET A 115 3.05 19.09 3.43
C MET A 115 4.17 19.44 4.43
N ARG A 116 5.40 19.00 4.14
CA ARG A 116 6.60 19.18 4.98
C ARG A 116 7.79 19.60 4.13
N GLU A 117 8.91 19.93 4.78
CA GLU A 117 10.19 20.22 4.12
C GLU A 117 10.08 21.35 3.08
N LEU A 118 9.27 22.36 3.38
CA LEU A 118 9.00 23.52 2.51
C LEU A 118 8.35 23.18 1.15
N SER A 119 7.75 22.00 1.02
CA SER A 119 7.07 21.59 -0.21
C SER A 119 5.80 22.42 -0.49
N ASP A 120 5.21 22.99 0.54
CA ASP A 120 4.09 23.94 0.51
C ASP A 120 4.40 25.26 -0.24
N ARG A 121 5.68 25.60 -0.41
CA ARG A 121 6.12 26.74 -1.22
C ARG A 121 6.03 26.50 -2.73
N ILE A 122 5.92 25.25 -3.14
CA ILE A 122 5.85 24.85 -4.55
C ILE A 122 4.43 24.42 -4.94
N SER A 123 3.79 23.63 -4.10
CA SER A 123 2.42 23.16 -4.32
C SER A 123 1.53 23.68 -3.20
N ARG A 124 0.38 24.23 -3.57
CA ARG A 124 -0.59 24.77 -2.61
C ARG A 124 -1.22 23.64 -1.80
N PRO A 125 -1.10 23.62 -0.46
CA PRO A 125 -1.74 22.61 0.38
C PRO A 125 -3.27 22.67 0.23
N VAL A 126 -3.90 21.50 0.12
CA VAL A 126 -5.35 21.35 0.13
C VAL A 126 -5.77 20.86 1.50
N ILE A 127 -6.50 21.70 2.24
CA ILE A 127 -7.14 21.35 3.49
C ILE A 127 -8.62 21.10 3.16
N GLY A 128 -8.94 19.86 2.82
CA GLY A 128 -10.30 19.45 2.48
C GLY A 128 -11.08 18.95 3.70
N PRO A 129 -12.33 18.51 3.49
CA PRO A 129 -13.20 18.04 4.57
C PRO A 129 -12.65 16.80 5.29
N HIS A 130 -11.79 16.04 4.63
CA HIS A 130 -11.21 14.81 5.20
C HIS A 130 -9.77 14.97 5.72
N ALA A 131 -9.31 16.22 5.97
CA ALA A 131 -7.93 16.49 6.42
C ALA A 131 -7.52 15.71 7.69
N ASN A 132 -8.48 15.33 8.54
CA ASN A 132 -8.28 14.49 9.73
C ASN A 132 -8.81 13.05 9.56
N GLY A 133 -9.36 12.70 8.40
CA GLY A 133 -9.91 11.38 8.08
C GLY A 133 -8.88 10.38 7.57
N HIS A 134 -9.36 9.37 6.87
CA HIS A 134 -8.53 8.33 6.27
C HIS A 134 -7.60 8.90 5.19
N ILE A 135 -6.40 8.34 5.07
CA ILE A 135 -5.36 8.85 4.15
C ILE A 135 -5.81 8.81 2.67
N VAL A 136 -6.60 7.83 2.27
CA VAL A 136 -7.22 7.74 0.93
C VAL A 136 -8.06 8.99 0.66
N GLU A 137 -8.93 9.39 1.61
CA GLU A 137 -9.80 10.55 1.46
C GLU A 137 -9.01 11.86 1.42
N ARG A 138 -7.90 11.94 2.17
CA ARG A 138 -7.00 13.12 2.10
C ARG A 138 -6.37 13.27 0.71
N TYR A 139 -6.03 12.17 0.05
CA TYR A 139 -5.54 12.22 -1.34
C TYR A 139 -6.66 12.58 -2.32
N LEU A 140 -7.87 12.06 -2.11
CA LEU A 140 -9.03 12.40 -2.92
C LEU A 140 -9.48 13.86 -2.72
N ASP A 141 -9.24 14.47 -1.55
CA ASP A 141 -9.48 15.91 -1.37
C ASP A 141 -8.60 16.76 -2.30
N VAL A 142 -7.39 16.31 -2.63
CA VAL A 142 -6.55 16.99 -3.64
C VAL A 142 -7.16 16.88 -5.04
N ALA A 143 -7.73 15.73 -5.39
CA ALA A 143 -8.46 15.55 -6.65
C ALA A 143 -9.75 16.39 -6.68
N ARG A 144 -10.51 16.44 -5.58
CA ARG A 144 -11.70 17.30 -5.44
C ARG A 144 -11.36 18.78 -5.62
N ALA A 145 -10.22 19.22 -5.06
CA ALA A 145 -9.74 20.61 -5.24
C ALA A 145 -9.30 20.92 -6.67
N LEU A 146 -8.96 19.93 -7.48
CA LEU A 146 -8.73 20.05 -8.92
C LEU A 146 -10.06 20.14 -9.70
N GLY A 147 -11.20 19.85 -9.07
CA GLY A 147 -12.51 19.79 -9.70
C GLY A 147 -12.96 18.38 -10.08
N CYS A 148 -12.26 17.34 -9.61
CA CYS A 148 -12.68 15.96 -9.84
C CYS A 148 -13.94 15.62 -9.04
N ARG A 149 -14.86 14.90 -9.68
CA ARG A 149 -15.96 14.22 -8.99
C ARG A 149 -15.45 12.96 -8.32
N VAL A 150 -15.91 12.69 -7.11
CA VAL A 150 -15.55 11.49 -6.35
C VAL A 150 -16.83 10.91 -5.77
N ASP A 151 -17.59 10.26 -6.64
CA ASP A 151 -18.87 9.63 -6.29
C ASP A 151 -18.66 8.24 -5.68
N GLN A 152 -17.55 7.60 -6.03
CA GLN A 152 -17.12 6.30 -5.50
C GLN A 152 -15.59 6.24 -5.40
N VAL A 153 -15.10 5.40 -4.49
CA VAL A 153 -13.66 5.16 -4.33
C VAL A 153 -13.32 3.80 -4.92
N VAL A 154 -12.56 3.82 -6.00
CA VAL A 154 -12.14 2.62 -6.73
C VAL A 154 -10.61 2.52 -6.71
N PHE A 155 -10.09 1.34 -6.38
CA PHE A 155 -8.68 1.00 -6.53
C PHE A 155 -8.51 0.27 -7.87
N PRO A 156 -8.12 0.97 -8.94
CA PRO A 156 -8.14 0.42 -10.28
C PRO A 156 -6.92 -0.46 -10.53
N LEU A 157 -7.05 -1.74 -10.20
CA LEU A 157 -5.99 -2.74 -10.32
C LEU A 157 -6.48 -3.92 -11.17
N GLU A 158 -5.95 -4.04 -12.38
CA GLU A 158 -6.22 -5.12 -13.32
C GLU A 158 -5.00 -6.04 -13.41
N VAL A 159 -5.14 -7.26 -12.92
CA VAL A 159 -4.05 -8.24 -13.01
C VAL A 159 -4.05 -8.86 -14.41
N PRO A 160 -2.95 -8.80 -15.16
CA PRO A 160 -2.85 -9.46 -16.45
C PRO A 160 -3.03 -10.99 -16.33
N GLU A 161 -3.78 -11.61 -17.24
CA GLU A 161 -4.07 -13.07 -17.21
C GLU A 161 -2.80 -13.93 -17.15
N ARG A 162 -1.74 -13.51 -17.84
CA ARG A 162 -0.43 -14.16 -17.73
C ARG A 162 0.08 -14.26 -16.29
N GLU A 163 -0.07 -13.18 -15.51
CA GLU A 163 0.37 -13.17 -14.10
C GLU A 163 -0.55 -14.02 -13.22
N ALA A 164 -1.84 -14.04 -13.54
CA ALA A 164 -2.80 -14.94 -12.89
C ALA A 164 -2.41 -16.42 -13.12
N ASP A 165 -2.10 -16.81 -14.36
CA ASP A 165 -1.66 -18.17 -14.70
C ASP A 165 -0.36 -18.55 -13.99
N LEU A 166 0.62 -17.63 -13.96
CA LEU A 166 1.87 -17.86 -13.23
C LEU A 166 1.63 -18.05 -11.75
N THR A 167 0.71 -17.30 -11.17
CA THR A 167 0.36 -17.41 -9.75
C THR A 167 -0.30 -18.76 -9.45
N ARG A 168 -1.23 -19.22 -10.28
CA ARG A 168 -1.82 -20.56 -10.16
C ARG A 168 -0.78 -21.68 -10.18
N ARG A 169 0.26 -21.56 -11.05
CA ARG A 169 1.39 -22.50 -11.09
C ARG A 169 2.25 -22.44 -9.82
N ILE A 170 2.51 -21.25 -9.27
CA ILE A 170 3.24 -21.10 -7.99
C ILE A 170 2.50 -21.85 -6.88
N PHE A 171 1.17 -21.68 -6.77
CA PHE A 171 0.37 -22.42 -5.79
C PHE A 171 0.45 -23.94 -5.97
N SER A 172 0.36 -24.43 -7.22
CA SER A 172 0.48 -25.85 -7.53
C SER A 172 1.84 -26.43 -7.15
N GLN A 173 2.92 -25.67 -7.30
CA GLN A 173 4.28 -26.07 -6.89
C GLN A 173 4.42 -26.20 -5.38
N GLU A 174 3.62 -25.46 -4.62
CA GLU A 174 3.54 -25.59 -3.16
C GLU A 174 2.51 -26.65 -2.69
N GLY A 175 2.02 -27.49 -3.61
CA GLY A 175 1.06 -28.54 -3.28
C GLY A 175 -0.36 -28.03 -3.01
N ALA A 176 -0.70 -26.81 -3.40
CA ALA A 176 -2.00 -26.20 -3.17
C ALA A 176 -2.76 -25.91 -4.47
N ASN A 177 -4.07 -25.78 -4.32
CA ASN A 177 -4.95 -25.32 -5.40
C ASN A 177 -5.64 -24.01 -4.95
N MET A 178 -5.53 -22.95 -5.74
CA MET A 178 -6.20 -21.68 -5.46
C MET A 178 -7.74 -21.77 -5.47
N GLY A 179 -8.32 -22.87 -5.99
CA GLY A 179 -9.74 -23.15 -5.87
C GLY A 179 -10.17 -23.55 -4.45
N ASN A 180 -9.25 -23.93 -3.59
CA ASN A 180 -9.54 -24.18 -2.18
C ASN A 180 -9.58 -22.86 -1.41
N PRO A 181 -10.43 -22.73 -0.38
CA PRO A 181 -10.48 -21.50 0.43
C PRO A 181 -9.17 -21.32 1.22
N TYR A 182 -8.60 -20.11 1.16
CA TYR A 182 -7.36 -19.79 1.85
C TYR A 182 -7.39 -18.39 2.50
N VAL A 183 -6.55 -18.25 3.54
CA VAL A 183 -6.38 -17.02 4.31
C VAL A 183 -4.93 -16.55 4.16
N VAL A 184 -4.73 -15.29 3.80
CA VAL A 184 -3.39 -14.73 3.60
C VAL A 184 -2.86 -14.11 4.88
N PHE A 185 -1.62 -14.43 5.23
CA PHE A 185 -0.85 -13.83 6.31
C PHE A 185 0.20 -12.87 5.75
N ALA A 186 0.04 -11.58 5.98
CA ALA A 186 1.04 -10.56 5.71
C ALA A 186 1.93 -10.38 6.94
N VAL A 187 3.00 -11.17 7.02
CA VAL A 187 3.79 -11.33 8.27
C VAL A 187 4.82 -10.22 8.49
N GLY A 188 5.15 -9.44 7.46
CA GLY A 188 6.18 -8.42 7.49
C GLY A 188 5.65 -7.00 7.64
N ALA A 189 6.50 -6.10 8.14
CA ALA A 189 6.33 -4.66 8.08
C ALA A 189 7.68 -3.95 8.21
N ASN A 190 7.79 -2.74 7.63
CA ASN A 190 9.01 -1.92 7.75
C ASN A 190 9.29 -1.46 9.19
N TRP A 191 8.26 -1.31 10.00
CA TRP A 191 8.38 -0.96 11.42
C TRP A 191 8.26 -2.23 12.25
N PRO A 192 9.24 -2.57 13.10
CA PRO A 192 9.19 -3.77 13.93
C PRO A 192 7.92 -3.88 14.78
N ASN A 193 7.48 -2.77 15.37
CA ASN A 193 6.29 -2.69 16.22
C ASN A 193 4.95 -2.71 15.47
N LYS A 194 4.95 -2.95 14.16
CA LYS A 194 3.79 -3.26 13.33
C LYS A 194 3.72 -4.75 12.94
N ARG A 195 4.58 -5.58 13.49
CA ARG A 195 4.65 -7.02 13.21
C ARG A 195 3.98 -7.78 14.33
N TRP A 196 2.92 -8.51 14.02
CA TRP A 196 2.27 -9.41 14.96
C TRP A 196 3.17 -10.61 15.25
N PRO A 197 3.22 -11.17 16.48
CA PRO A 197 4.15 -12.24 16.82
C PRO A 197 4.10 -13.44 15.88
N THR A 198 5.24 -14.09 15.60
CA THR A 198 5.33 -15.25 14.70
C THR A 198 4.64 -16.48 15.29
N GLU A 199 4.75 -16.68 16.59
CA GLU A 199 4.07 -17.75 17.34
C GLU A 199 2.54 -17.61 17.27
N TYR A 200 2.01 -16.40 17.22
CA TYR A 200 0.57 -16.16 17.09
C TYR A 200 0.06 -16.48 15.68
N PHE A 201 0.86 -16.22 14.64
CA PHE A 201 0.54 -16.67 13.29
C PHE A 201 0.58 -18.19 13.19
N ALA A 202 1.53 -18.88 13.85
CA ALA A 202 1.60 -20.32 13.87
C ALA A 202 0.37 -20.94 14.55
N GLU A 203 -0.01 -20.47 15.75
CA GLU A 203 -1.21 -20.91 16.45
C GLU A 203 -2.49 -20.65 15.63
N LEU A 204 -2.58 -19.49 14.96
CA LEU A 204 -3.71 -19.16 14.10
C LEU A 204 -3.74 -20.08 12.86
N SER A 205 -2.58 -20.44 12.32
CA SER A 205 -2.43 -21.36 11.18
C SER A 205 -3.06 -22.72 11.49
N ASP A 206 -2.70 -23.33 12.63
CA ASP A 206 -3.22 -24.64 13.03
C ASP A 206 -4.74 -24.60 13.24
N TRP A 207 -5.24 -23.52 13.83
CA TRP A 207 -6.68 -23.34 13.99
C TRP A 207 -7.40 -23.18 12.64
N LEU A 208 -6.83 -22.44 11.67
CA LEU A 208 -7.41 -22.29 10.33
C LEU A 208 -7.48 -23.63 9.59
N TYR A 209 -6.43 -24.46 9.65
CA TYR A 209 -6.47 -25.80 9.09
C TYR A 209 -7.58 -26.65 9.69
N SER A 210 -7.85 -26.54 11.00
CA SER A 210 -8.98 -27.22 11.65
C SER A 210 -10.36 -26.80 11.08
N LYS A 211 -10.43 -25.57 10.50
CA LYS A 211 -11.60 -25.01 9.82
C LYS A 211 -11.61 -25.27 8.31
N ARG A 212 -10.66 -26.07 7.78
CA ARG A 212 -10.45 -26.36 6.35
C ARG A 212 -10.10 -25.11 5.52
N LEU A 213 -9.46 -24.14 6.13
CA LEU A 213 -8.92 -22.94 5.49
C LEU A 213 -7.42 -23.07 5.40
N ILE A 214 -6.85 -22.83 4.23
CA ILE A 214 -5.41 -22.98 3.99
C ILE A 214 -4.70 -21.65 4.33
N PRO A 215 -3.80 -21.61 5.33
CA PRO A 215 -3.00 -20.42 5.59
C PRO A 215 -1.92 -20.24 4.53
N VAL A 216 -1.74 -19.00 4.02
CA VAL A 216 -0.77 -18.67 2.99
C VAL A 216 0.03 -17.44 3.45
N ILE A 217 1.34 -17.59 3.61
CA ILE A 217 2.22 -16.48 4.01
C ILE A 217 2.69 -15.73 2.78
N VAL A 218 2.57 -14.40 2.82
CA VAL A 218 3.10 -13.49 1.80
C VAL A 218 4.05 -12.45 2.41
N GLY A 219 4.96 -11.95 1.59
CA GLY A 219 5.94 -10.94 1.99
C GLY A 219 7.13 -10.90 1.06
N GLY A 220 8.14 -10.09 1.40
CA GLY A 220 9.36 -9.99 0.63
C GLY A 220 10.51 -9.39 1.45
N GLY A 221 11.72 -9.89 1.17
CA GLY A 221 12.93 -9.48 1.88
C GLY A 221 13.30 -10.36 3.07
N ALA A 222 14.53 -10.17 3.55
CA ALA A 222 15.16 -11.07 4.53
C ALA A 222 14.37 -11.23 5.84
N VAL A 223 13.76 -10.14 6.33
CA VAL A 223 12.99 -10.17 7.57
C VAL A 223 11.74 -11.03 7.42
N ASP A 224 11.02 -10.89 6.31
CA ASP A 224 9.80 -11.67 6.07
C ASP A 224 10.13 -13.14 5.83
N THR A 225 11.25 -13.44 5.17
CA THR A 225 11.77 -14.80 4.97
C THR A 225 12.07 -15.47 6.31
N GLN A 226 12.74 -14.76 7.23
CA GLN A 226 13.02 -15.27 8.57
C GLN A 226 11.72 -15.56 9.34
N ARG A 227 10.79 -14.60 9.36
CA ARG A 227 9.50 -14.75 10.06
C ARG A 227 8.67 -15.89 9.51
N ALA A 228 8.62 -16.05 8.18
CA ALA A 228 7.94 -17.19 7.56
C ALA A 228 8.54 -18.53 7.98
N ALA A 229 9.87 -18.62 8.04
CA ALA A 229 10.55 -19.81 8.52
C ALA A 229 10.23 -20.13 9.99
N GLU A 230 10.20 -19.11 10.87
CA GLU A 230 9.79 -19.26 12.28
C GLU A 230 8.35 -19.75 12.40
N ILE A 231 7.41 -19.18 11.63
CA ILE A 231 6.00 -19.61 11.62
C ILE A 231 5.87 -21.06 11.14
N CYS A 232 6.52 -21.41 10.02
CA CYS A 232 6.49 -22.78 9.48
C CYS A 232 7.09 -23.82 10.44
N ALA A 233 8.10 -23.42 11.21
CA ALA A 233 8.73 -24.31 12.18
C ALA A 233 7.91 -24.51 13.48
N ALA A 234 7.10 -23.51 13.84
CA ALA A 234 6.28 -23.53 15.07
C ALA A 234 4.88 -24.11 14.85
N ALA A 235 4.33 -24.08 13.63
CA ALA A 235 3.01 -24.63 13.31
C ALA A 235 3.04 -26.16 13.24
N GLU A 236 1.98 -26.84 13.67
CA GLU A 236 1.80 -28.29 13.52
C GLU A 236 1.76 -28.72 12.05
N ILE A 237 1.03 -27.94 11.23
CA ILE A 237 0.98 -28.08 9.77
C ILE A 237 1.53 -26.80 9.18
N PRO A 238 2.70 -26.82 8.51
CA PRO A 238 3.29 -25.63 7.93
C PRO A 238 2.33 -24.94 6.94
N PRO A 239 2.11 -23.62 7.06
CA PRO A 239 1.37 -22.85 6.06
C PRO A 239 2.13 -22.81 4.72
N ILE A 240 1.40 -22.53 3.63
CA ILE A 240 2.02 -22.31 2.32
C ILE A 240 2.88 -21.03 2.39
N ASN A 241 4.14 -21.14 1.99
CA ASN A 241 5.08 -20.01 2.06
C ASN A 241 5.36 -19.44 0.67
N LEU A 242 4.79 -18.28 0.38
CA LEU A 242 5.01 -17.52 -0.86
C LEU A 242 5.93 -16.30 -0.69
N VAL A 243 6.63 -16.18 0.46
CA VAL A 243 7.55 -15.06 0.70
C VAL A 243 8.68 -15.06 -0.33
N GLY A 244 8.82 -13.92 -1.04
CA GLY A 244 9.82 -13.75 -2.11
C GLY A 244 9.51 -14.50 -3.41
N ARG A 245 8.36 -15.16 -3.52
CA ARG A 245 7.96 -15.94 -4.70
C ARG A 245 6.97 -15.22 -5.62
N THR A 246 6.44 -14.09 -5.18
CA THR A 246 5.48 -13.28 -5.94
C THR A 246 5.99 -11.86 -6.16
N ASN A 247 5.77 -11.33 -7.35
CA ASN A 247 5.82 -9.89 -7.59
C ASN A 247 4.50 -9.23 -7.17
N PHE A 248 4.38 -7.89 -7.29
CA PHE A 248 3.14 -7.21 -6.86
C PHE A 248 1.92 -7.56 -7.70
N ARG A 249 2.06 -7.90 -8.99
CA ARG A 249 0.95 -8.32 -9.85
C ARG A 249 0.40 -9.66 -9.38
N GLN A 250 1.30 -10.61 -9.13
CA GLN A 250 0.97 -11.95 -8.61
C GLN A 250 0.40 -11.88 -7.19
N LEU A 251 1.01 -11.04 -6.32
CA LEU A 251 0.47 -10.80 -4.98
C LEU A 251 -0.95 -10.24 -5.04
N THR A 252 -1.23 -9.30 -5.94
CA THR A 252 -2.58 -8.75 -6.12
C THR A 252 -3.57 -9.86 -6.48
N TYR A 253 -3.19 -10.78 -7.38
CA TYR A 253 -4.03 -11.92 -7.73
C TYR A 253 -4.25 -12.87 -6.54
N VAL A 254 -3.20 -13.15 -5.74
CA VAL A 254 -3.34 -13.93 -4.50
C VAL A 254 -4.35 -13.28 -3.57
N LEU A 255 -4.26 -11.96 -3.35
CA LEU A 255 -5.15 -11.23 -2.45
C LEU A 255 -6.59 -11.19 -2.97
N GLN A 256 -6.80 -10.94 -4.27
CA GLN A 256 -8.14 -10.92 -4.89
C GLN A 256 -8.92 -12.23 -4.74
N ASN A 257 -8.22 -13.37 -4.66
CA ASN A 257 -8.83 -14.70 -4.56
C ASN A 257 -8.83 -15.27 -3.12
N ALA A 258 -8.28 -14.55 -2.16
CA ALA A 258 -8.28 -14.96 -0.76
C ALA A 258 -9.66 -14.75 -0.10
N GLN A 259 -10.02 -15.63 0.83
CA GLN A 259 -11.21 -15.43 1.67
C GLN A 259 -11.01 -14.25 2.64
N LEU A 260 -9.77 -14.08 3.12
CA LEU A 260 -9.41 -13.11 4.14
C LEU A 260 -7.91 -12.84 4.10
N THR A 261 -7.51 -11.63 4.45
CA THR A 261 -6.09 -11.28 4.72
C THR A 261 -5.94 -10.79 6.15
N ILE A 262 -4.88 -11.22 6.83
CA ILE A 262 -4.55 -10.85 8.21
C ILE A 262 -3.11 -10.33 8.26
N GLY A 263 -2.89 -9.21 8.93
CA GLY A 263 -1.55 -8.66 9.13
C GLY A 263 -1.54 -7.31 9.84
N GLY A 264 -0.36 -6.74 10.02
CA GLY A 264 -0.21 -5.40 10.56
C GLY A 264 -0.43 -4.30 9.51
N ASP A 265 -0.27 -3.04 9.90
CA ASP A 265 -0.32 -1.88 9.00
C ASP A 265 0.87 -1.93 8.00
N THR A 266 0.65 -2.58 6.85
CA THR A 266 1.65 -2.83 5.81
C THR A 266 1.05 -2.89 4.41
N GLY A 267 1.90 -2.73 3.38
CA GLY A 267 1.48 -2.66 1.98
C GLY A 267 0.53 -3.77 1.52
N PRO A 268 0.85 -5.06 1.72
CA PRO A 268 -0.04 -6.17 1.33
C PRO A 268 -1.44 -6.10 1.95
N VAL A 269 -1.57 -5.63 3.20
CA VAL A 269 -2.86 -5.52 3.89
C VAL A 269 -3.69 -4.35 3.33
N HIS A 270 -3.05 -3.21 3.01
CA HIS A 270 -3.71 -2.12 2.31
C HIS A 270 -4.14 -2.52 0.90
N LEU A 271 -3.30 -3.30 0.20
CA LEU A 271 -3.62 -3.82 -1.12
C LEU A 271 -4.83 -4.75 -1.08
N SER A 272 -4.88 -5.64 -0.09
CA SER A 272 -6.00 -6.55 0.15
C SER A 272 -7.33 -5.80 0.35
N ALA A 273 -7.35 -4.80 1.23
CA ALA A 273 -8.52 -3.96 1.43
C ALA A 273 -8.92 -3.21 0.15
N GLY A 274 -7.91 -2.69 -0.59
CA GLY A 274 -8.12 -1.96 -1.84
C GLY A 274 -8.74 -2.81 -2.96
N VAL A 275 -8.41 -4.10 -3.04
CA VAL A 275 -9.02 -5.02 -4.02
C VAL A 275 -10.32 -5.66 -3.54
N GLY A 276 -10.86 -5.22 -2.39
CA GLY A 276 -12.15 -5.66 -1.86
C GLY A 276 -12.12 -6.96 -1.06
N THR A 277 -10.96 -7.54 -0.79
CA THR A 277 -10.84 -8.73 0.05
C THR A 277 -11.07 -8.38 1.52
N LYS A 278 -11.82 -9.23 2.24
CA LYS A 278 -11.97 -9.09 3.69
C LYS A 278 -10.60 -9.00 4.36
N THR A 279 -10.40 -8.02 5.23
CA THR A 279 -9.06 -7.71 5.74
C THR A 279 -9.09 -7.40 7.23
N ILE A 280 -8.40 -8.21 8.03
CA ILE A 280 -8.16 -7.93 9.45
C ILE A 280 -6.79 -7.26 9.58
N MET A 281 -6.76 -6.09 10.18
CA MET A 281 -5.53 -5.35 10.44
C MET A 281 -5.28 -5.19 11.94
N VAL A 282 -4.18 -5.76 12.43
CA VAL A 282 -3.74 -5.58 13.82
C VAL A 282 -2.91 -4.30 13.94
N MET A 283 -3.28 -3.39 14.82
CA MET A 283 -2.74 -2.04 14.86
C MET A 283 -2.33 -1.60 16.27
N GLY A 284 -1.18 -0.96 16.38
CA GLY A 284 -0.63 -0.44 17.63
C GLY A 284 -0.13 1.00 17.51
N PRO A 285 1.01 1.25 16.83
CA PRO A 285 1.62 2.57 16.78
C PRO A 285 0.92 3.56 15.85
N THR A 286 0.01 3.11 14.99
CA THR A 286 -0.70 3.91 13.98
C THR A 286 -2.21 3.86 14.23
N ASP A 287 -2.90 4.92 13.83
CA ASP A 287 -4.33 5.14 14.02
C ASP A 287 -5.14 4.47 12.89
N ALA A 288 -6.10 3.62 13.24
CA ALA A 288 -6.97 2.93 12.30
C ALA A 288 -7.85 3.91 11.49
N ASN A 289 -8.31 5.00 12.10
CA ASN A 289 -9.10 6.01 11.39
C ASN A 289 -8.33 6.64 10.24
N ARG A 290 -6.99 6.69 10.35
CA ARG A 290 -6.12 7.23 9.30
C ARG A 290 -5.59 6.16 8.36
N ASN A 291 -5.20 4.99 8.85
CA ASN A 291 -4.45 3.97 8.11
C ASN A 291 -5.09 2.58 8.15
N GLY A 292 -6.26 2.40 8.75
CA GLY A 292 -6.94 1.11 8.81
C GLY A 292 -7.30 0.54 7.42
N PRO A 293 -7.90 -0.64 7.36
CA PRO A 293 -8.32 -1.22 6.08
C PRO A 293 -9.45 -0.36 5.49
N TYR A 294 -9.18 0.30 4.37
CA TYR A 294 -10.14 1.24 3.77
C TYR A 294 -11.45 0.55 3.40
N GLY A 295 -12.57 1.16 3.81
CA GLY A 295 -13.91 0.59 3.61
C GLY A 295 -14.27 -0.55 4.55
N GLN A 296 -13.39 -0.92 5.49
CA GLN A 296 -13.53 -2.05 6.41
C GLN A 296 -12.93 -1.71 7.79
N LEU A 297 -13.09 -0.47 8.26
CA LEU A 297 -12.44 0.00 9.50
C LEU A 297 -12.84 -0.81 10.75
N GLU A 298 -14.02 -1.41 10.74
CA GLU A 298 -14.53 -2.32 11.77
C GLU A 298 -13.70 -3.61 11.91
N ASN A 299 -12.88 -3.92 10.92
CA ASN A 299 -11.97 -5.07 10.93
C ASN A 299 -10.56 -4.73 11.46
N ALA A 300 -10.33 -3.49 11.88
CA ALA A 300 -9.11 -3.12 12.58
C ALA A 300 -9.21 -3.56 14.05
N ILE A 301 -8.21 -4.31 14.53
CA ILE A 301 -8.05 -4.66 15.94
C ILE A 301 -6.91 -3.80 16.49
N GLU A 302 -7.23 -2.91 17.39
CA GLU A 302 -6.28 -1.98 17.98
C GLU A 302 -5.87 -2.40 19.38
N VAL A 303 -4.59 -2.15 19.73
CA VAL A 303 -4.12 -2.32 21.10
C VAL A 303 -4.85 -1.37 22.06
N SER A 304 -5.04 -1.80 23.31
CA SER A 304 -5.70 -1.03 24.36
C SER A 304 -4.78 -0.05 25.11
N HIS A 305 -3.50 0.03 24.75
CA HIS A 305 -2.53 0.90 25.42
C HIS A 305 -2.91 2.38 25.36
N SER A 306 -2.73 3.11 26.45
CA SER A 306 -2.88 4.56 26.48
C SER A 306 -1.91 5.32 25.56
N CYS A 307 -0.81 4.68 25.14
CA CYS A 307 0.18 5.23 24.22
C CYS A 307 -0.02 4.77 22.76
N LYS A 308 -1.17 4.16 22.39
CA LYS A 308 -1.49 3.87 20.99
C LYS A 308 -1.42 5.15 20.15
N TYR A 309 -1.23 5.01 18.84
CA TYR A 309 -1.07 6.14 17.90
C TYR A 309 0.18 6.99 18.15
N CYS A 310 1.24 6.39 18.71
CA CYS A 310 2.47 7.11 19.05
C CYS A 310 3.33 7.48 17.82
N TRP A 311 3.09 6.85 16.67
CA TRP A 311 3.83 7.05 15.40
C TRP A 311 5.35 6.81 15.50
N ASN A 312 5.81 6.09 16.52
CA ASN A 312 7.21 5.71 16.69
C ASN A 312 7.52 4.42 15.94
N ARG A 313 8.63 4.39 15.22
CA ARG A 313 9.09 3.18 14.49
C ARG A 313 9.60 2.07 15.40
N ALA A 314 10.08 2.45 16.57
CA ALA A 314 10.47 1.55 17.63
C ALA A 314 9.82 2.03 18.93
N CYS A 315 9.35 1.09 19.76
CA CYS A 315 8.70 1.45 21.00
C CYS A 315 9.73 2.01 22.00
N PRO A 316 9.62 3.27 22.48
CA PRO A 316 10.56 3.82 23.45
C PRO A 316 10.45 3.15 24.83
N LYS A 317 9.33 2.42 25.09
CA LYS A 317 9.11 1.65 26.33
C LYS A 317 9.56 0.19 26.20
N GLY A 318 10.11 -0.24 25.06
CA GLY A 318 10.53 -1.62 24.81
C GLY A 318 9.37 -2.63 24.74
N LEU A 319 8.13 -2.18 24.55
CA LEU A 319 6.96 -3.06 24.46
C LEU A 319 6.85 -3.65 23.06
N ASP A 320 6.48 -4.93 22.98
CA ASP A 320 5.92 -5.51 21.77
C ASP A 320 4.41 -5.23 21.76
N CYS A 321 4.05 -4.07 21.23
CA CYS A 321 2.66 -3.59 21.29
C CYS A 321 1.66 -4.59 20.72
N LEU A 322 2.01 -5.29 19.62
CA LEU A 322 1.06 -6.17 18.95
C LEU A 322 0.90 -7.51 19.64
N ALA A 323 1.76 -7.89 20.59
CA ALA A 323 1.59 -9.06 21.41
C ALA A 323 0.35 -8.99 22.33
N ASP A 324 -0.16 -7.80 22.62
CA ASP A 324 -1.40 -7.62 23.39
C ASP A 324 -2.67 -7.95 22.58
N ILE A 325 -2.57 -8.02 21.25
CA ILE A 325 -3.65 -8.51 20.40
C ILE A 325 -3.54 -10.02 20.32
N THR A 326 -4.35 -10.71 21.11
CA THR A 326 -4.28 -12.16 21.25
C THR A 326 -4.82 -12.90 20.01
N VAL A 327 -4.39 -14.16 19.83
CA VAL A 327 -4.93 -15.05 18.79
C VAL A 327 -6.43 -15.21 18.94
N GLY A 328 -6.95 -15.30 20.18
CA GLY A 328 -8.39 -15.37 20.45
C GLY A 328 -9.19 -14.21 19.89
N GLN A 329 -8.71 -12.98 20.02
CA GLN A 329 -9.37 -11.79 19.44
C GLN A 329 -9.39 -11.86 17.90
N VAL A 330 -8.28 -12.31 17.29
CA VAL A 330 -8.22 -12.46 15.82
C VAL A 330 -9.13 -13.59 15.35
N ARG A 331 -9.16 -14.75 16.05
CA ARG A 331 -10.08 -15.87 15.76
C ARG A 331 -11.54 -15.42 15.78
N THR A 332 -11.96 -14.69 16.83
CA THR A 332 -13.33 -14.14 16.90
C THR A 332 -13.63 -13.28 15.67
N LYS A 333 -12.72 -12.40 15.29
CA LYS A 333 -12.92 -11.55 14.10
C LYS A 333 -12.95 -12.37 12.80
N VAL A 334 -12.16 -13.42 12.68
CA VAL A 334 -12.22 -14.35 11.55
C VAL A 334 -13.59 -15.02 11.47
N GLU A 335 -14.12 -15.55 12.59
CA GLU A 335 -15.45 -16.20 12.62
C GLU A 335 -16.61 -15.25 12.29
N GLU A 336 -16.47 -13.94 12.53
CA GLU A 336 -17.46 -12.94 12.11
C GLU A 336 -17.44 -12.69 10.59
N LEU A 337 -16.33 -12.96 9.94
CA LEU A 337 -16.10 -12.58 8.54
C LEU A 337 -16.23 -13.74 7.52
N ILE A 338 -16.14 -15.01 7.98
CA ILE A 338 -16.11 -16.18 7.07
C ILE A 338 -17.41 -16.97 7.02
#